data_d7070429b02a843dcf7794a05d3f1a1a
#
_entry.id   d7070429b02a843dcf7794a05d3f1a1a
#
_cell.length_a   1.000
_cell.length_b   1.000
_cell.length_c   1.000
_cell.angle_alpha   90.00
_cell.angle_beta   90.00
_cell.angle_gamma   90.00
#
_symmetry.space_group_name_H-M   'P 1'
#
loop_
_entity.id
_entity.type
_entity.pdbx_description
1 polymer ?
#
loop_
_entity_poly.entity_id
_entity_poly.type
_entity_poly.pdbx_seq_one_letter_code
_entity_poly.pdbx_strand_id
1 'polypeptide(L)'
;PMENAEEIVRQVKQYEAKNPDLIVFGELSISGYSCGDLFLQSFMEEQCRMAITYLCDNLPQSDTLIAVGAPLRKDGMLFNTALIFKGNELLGIVPKTFVPNYKEFYEKRWFAGADQRFSDTIRYDEIFYDEGASLNGERTFPFTPNLIIEGRNGIRLACEICEDLWVNIPPSSFHASAGANVIANLSASNDVVTKPEYRIDLVRMQSGTNMCAYVYCSSGSGESTTDLIFSGHNIIAANGTILADSNKEATEALIDLERINNDRIKNNSISYAAARYSQMASNGKGYVRPVSY
;
A
#
# COMPACT_ATOMS: atom_id res chain seq x y z
N PRO A 1 -9.97 -4.15 15.01
CA PRO A 1 -8.89 -4.71 14.17
C PRO A 1 -9.09 -6.19 13.87
N MET A 2 -9.46 -7.02 14.85
CA MET A 2 -9.59 -8.47 14.64
C MET A 2 -10.67 -8.82 13.61
N GLU A 3 -11.88 -8.28 13.75
CA GLU A 3 -12.98 -8.49 12.80
C GLU A 3 -12.60 -8.08 11.36
N ASN A 4 -11.83 -6.98 11.22
CA ASN A 4 -11.34 -6.56 9.91
C ASN A 4 -10.31 -7.56 9.35
N ALA A 5 -9.42 -8.11 10.20
CA ALA A 5 -8.47 -9.14 9.77
C ALA A 5 -9.17 -10.44 9.35
N GLU A 6 -10.21 -10.86 10.08
CA GLU A 6 -11.05 -12.01 9.70
C GLU A 6 -11.74 -11.78 8.35
N GLU A 7 -12.25 -10.58 8.11
CA GLU A 7 -12.88 -10.22 6.84
C GLU A 7 -11.85 -10.18 5.69
N ILE A 8 -10.65 -9.64 5.92
CA ILE A 8 -9.56 -9.67 4.94
C ILE A 8 -9.22 -11.11 4.55
N VAL A 9 -9.05 -12.01 5.54
CA VAL A 9 -8.79 -13.44 5.29
C VAL A 9 -9.93 -14.08 4.52
N ARG A 10 -11.18 -13.79 4.88
CA ARG A 10 -12.37 -14.31 4.20
C ARG A 10 -12.38 -13.89 2.73
N GLN A 11 -12.14 -12.62 2.45
CA GLN A 11 -12.10 -12.09 1.08
C GLN A 11 -10.94 -12.70 0.27
N VAL A 12 -9.73 -12.76 0.83
CA VAL A 12 -8.59 -13.39 0.15
C VAL A 12 -8.94 -14.85 -0.22
N LYS A 13 -9.46 -15.64 0.70
CA LYS A 13 -9.86 -17.03 0.45
C LYS A 13 -10.96 -17.14 -0.61
N GLN A 14 -11.92 -16.21 -0.62
CA GLN A 14 -12.99 -16.17 -1.62
C GLN A 14 -12.44 -15.96 -3.04
N TYR A 15 -11.43 -15.08 -3.19
CA TYR A 15 -10.85 -14.77 -4.50
C TYR A 15 -9.71 -15.68 -4.91
N GLU A 16 -9.17 -16.50 -4.01
CA GLU A 16 -8.06 -17.44 -4.29
C GLU A 16 -8.37 -18.40 -5.44
N ALA A 17 -9.61 -18.84 -5.58
CA ALA A 17 -10.04 -19.71 -6.67
C ALA A 17 -9.84 -19.08 -8.07
N LYS A 18 -9.76 -17.75 -8.18
CA LYS A 18 -9.44 -17.01 -9.40
C LYS A 18 -7.93 -16.88 -9.63
N ASN A 19 -7.12 -17.33 -8.66
CA ASN A 19 -5.67 -17.26 -8.68
C ASN A 19 -5.12 -15.85 -9.00
N PRO A 20 -5.51 -14.79 -8.27
CA PRO A 20 -5.08 -13.44 -8.52
C PRO A 20 -3.59 -13.27 -8.25
N ASP A 21 -2.91 -12.41 -9.03
CA ASP A 21 -1.51 -12.09 -8.80
C ASP A 21 -1.31 -11.04 -7.70
N LEU A 22 -2.32 -10.17 -7.51
CA LEU A 22 -2.32 -9.10 -6.51
C LEU A 22 -3.72 -8.85 -5.98
N ILE A 23 -3.83 -8.70 -4.65
CA ILE A 23 -5.03 -8.21 -3.95
C ILE A 23 -4.62 -6.98 -3.13
N VAL A 24 -5.40 -5.89 -3.23
CA VAL A 24 -5.13 -4.63 -2.53
C VAL A 24 -6.33 -4.26 -1.68
N PHE A 25 -6.10 -4.00 -0.39
CA PHE A 25 -7.07 -3.44 0.54
C PHE A 25 -6.84 -1.94 0.73
N GLY A 26 -7.81 -1.25 1.32
CA GLY A 26 -7.73 0.18 1.57
C GLY A 26 -6.72 0.57 2.66
N GLU A 27 -6.51 1.88 2.79
CA GLU A 27 -5.69 2.49 3.83
C GLU A 27 -6.22 2.15 5.21
N LEU A 28 -5.31 1.79 6.15
CA LEU A 28 -5.65 1.44 7.54
C LEU A 28 -6.75 0.37 7.67
N SER A 29 -6.87 -0.53 6.69
CA SER A 29 -7.94 -1.54 6.62
C SER A 29 -7.97 -2.49 7.83
N ILE A 30 -6.86 -2.65 8.57
CA ILE A 30 -6.85 -3.44 9.82
C ILE A 30 -7.54 -2.69 10.97
N SER A 31 -7.18 -1.43 11.20
CA SER A 31 -7.78 -0.65 12.31
C SER A 31 -9.14 -0.06 11.95
N GLY A 32 -9.35 0.27 10.69
CA GLY A 32 -10.24 1.30 10.20
C GLY A 32 -9.53 2.65 10.12
N TYR A 33 -9.96 3.49 9.20
CA TYR A 33 -9.39 4.84 9.01
C TYR A 33 -9.92 5.84 10.04
N SER A 34 -11.19 5.73 10.41
CA SER A 34 -11.92 6.73 11.21
C SER A 34 -11.79 6.54 12.74
N CYS A 35 -10.67 6.00 13.21
CA CYS A 35 -10.46 5.70 14.64
C CYS A 35 -10.14 6.93 15.51
N GLY A 36 -9.74 8.06 14.93
CA GLY A 36 -9.47 9.28 15.69
C GLY A 36 -8.37 9.08 16.76
N ASP A 37 -8.59 9.64 17.94
CA ASP A 37 -7.62 9.56 19.06
C ASP A 37 -7.44 8.14 19.64
N LEU A 38 -8.22 7.15 19.21
CA LEU A 38 -7.96 5.76 19.56
C LEU A 38 -6.61 5.28 19.05
N PHE A 39 -6.09 5.86 17.96
CA PHE A 39 -4.73 5.59 17.47
C PHE A 39 -3.63 5.85 18.51
N LEU A 40 -3.87 6.73 19.47
CA LEU A 40 -2.89 7.07 20.52
C LEU A 40 -2.89 6.08 21.69
N GLN A 41 -3.85 5.13 21.71
CA GLN A 41 -3.99 4.19 22.81
C GLN A 41 -3.18 2.91 22.58
N SER A 42 -2.45 2.46 23.59
CA SER A 42 -1.68 1.21 23.54
C SER A 42 -2.54 -0.02 23.22
N PHE A 43 -3.80 0.00 23.66
CA PHE A 43 -4.75 -1.07 23.33
C PHE A 43 -4.98 -1.20 21.81
N MET A 44 -5.12 -0.09 21.09
CA MET A 44 -5.27 -0.12 19.62
C MET A 44 -4.03 -0.71 18.94
N GLU A 45 -2.85 -0.33 19.41
CA GLU A 45 -1.56 -0.88 18.92
C GLU A 45 -1.51 -2.40 19.12
N GLU A 46 -1.80 -2.88 20.33
CA GLU A 46 -1.83 -4.30 20.65
C GLU A 46 -2.83 -5.07 19.79
N GLN A 47 -4.07 -4.56 19.64
CA GLN A 47 -5.09 -5.18 18.80
C GLN A 47 -4.69 -5.23 17.32
N CYS A 48 -3.99 -4.22 16.81
CA CYS A 48 -3.48 -4.25 15.43
C CYS A 48 -2.36 -5.29 15.28
N ARG A 49 -1.46 -5.42 16.25
CA ARG A 49 -0.41 -6.46 16.23
C ARG A 49 -1.00 -7.87 16.27
N MET A 50 -2.02 -8.10 17.11
CA MET A 50 -2.78 -9.38 17.14
C MET A 50 -3.43 -9.68 15.79
N ALA A 51 -4.05 -8.67 15.17
CA ALA A 51 -4.68 -8.80 13.87
C ALA A 51 -3.65 -9.12 12.76
N ILE A 52 -2.47 -8.51 12.79
CA ILE A 52 -1.38 -8.81 11.83
C ILE A 52 -0.87 -10.25 12.04
N THR A 53 -0.70 -10.69 13.29
CA THR A 53 -0.34 -12.08 13.61
C THR A 53 -1.40 -13.04 13.04
N TYR A 54 -2.67 -12.73 13.27
CA TYR A 54 -3.79 -13.52 12.73
C TYR A 54 -3.76 -13.63 11.20
N LEU A 55 -3.39 -12.56 10.47
CA LEU A 55 -3.22 -12.63 9.02
C LEU A 55 -2.16 -13.65 8.62
N CYS A 56 -0.98 -13.64 9.27
CA CYS A 56 0.08 -14.61 8.99
C CYS A 56 -0.34 -16.05 9.24
N ASP A 57 -1.17 -16.27 10.28
CA ASP A 57 -1.61 -17.61 10.64
C ASP A 57 -2.74 -18.14 9.73
N ASN A 58 -3.54 -17.26 9.13
CA ASN A 58 -4.81 -17.64 8.50
C ASN A 58 -4.92 -17.33 7.00
N LEU A 59 -4.05 -16.46 6.45
CA LEU A 59 -3.97 -16.27 5.00
C LEU A 59 -3.51 -17.58 4.32
N PRO A 60 -3.98 -17.86 3.10
CA PRO A 60 -3.56 -19.05 2.37
C PRO A 60 -2.07 -18.98 1.98
N GLN A 61 -1.40 -20.13 2.00
CA GLN A 61 -0.07 -20.25 1.43
C GLN A 61 -0.18 -20.21 -0.10
N SER A 62 0.15 -19.08 -0.70
CA SER A 62 0.06 -18.87 -2.14
C SER A 62 1.12 -17.88 -2.63
N ASP A 63 1.26 -17.75 -3.95
CA ASP A 63 2.14 -16.76 -4.56
C ASP A 63 1.45 -15.39 -4.79
N THR A 64 0.20 -15.24 -4.35
CA THR A 64 -0.53 -13.98 -4.45
C THR A 64 0.11 -12.92 -3.56
N LEU A 65 0.41 -11.76 -4.12
CA LEU A 65 0.79 -10.58 -3.35
C LEU A 65 -0.47 -9.95 -2.74
N ILE A 66 -0.39 -9.56 -1.48
CA ILE A 66 -1.51 -8.96 -0.76
C ILE A 66 -1.00 -7.70 -0.06
N ALA A 67 -1.63 -6.55 -0.34
CA ALA A 67 -1.32 -5.27 0.30
C ALA A 67 -2.44 -4.87 1.26
N VAL A 68 -2.11 -4.65 2.54
CA VAL A 68 -3.07 -4.37 3.62
C VAL A 68 -2.63 -3.15 4.41
N GLY A 69 -3.54 -2.22 4.68
CA GLY A 69 -3.27 -1.01 5.46
C GLY A 69 -3.31 -1.25 6.97
N ALA A 70 -2.31 -0.79 7.71
CA ALA A 70 -2.27 -0.87 9.18
C ALA A 70 -1.49 0.29 9.82
N PRO A 71 -1.86 0.73 11.05
CA PRO A 71 -1.00 1.57 11.84
C PRO A 71 0.08 0.72 12.51
N LEU A 72 1.32 1.20 12.50
CA LEU A 72 2.45 0.56 13.22
C LEU A 72 3.25 1.58 13.99
N ARG A 73 3.59 1.22 15.23
CA ARG A 73 4.52 2.01 16.05
C ARG A 73 5.96 1.57 15.80
N LYS A 74 6.82 2.55 15.55
CA LYS A 74 8.25 2.35 15.37
C LYS A 74 9.00 3.58 15.86
N ASP A 75 10.14 3.39 16.53
CA ASP A 75 11.00 4.48 17.03
C ASP A 75 10.23 5.51 17.90
N GLY A 76 9.19 5.07 18.62
CA GLY A 76 8.34 5.93 19.45
C GLY A 76 7.28 6.74 18.66
N MET A 77 7.21 6.60 17.34
CA MET A 77 6.26 7.27 16.47
C MET A 77 5.27 6.27 15.88
N LEU A 78 4.06 6.73 15.57
CA LEU A 78 3.05 5.95 14.85
C LEU A 78 3.10 6.27 13.37
N PHE A 79 3.08 5.25 12.52
CA PHE A 79 3.08 5.36 11.07
C PHE A 79 1.83 4.72 10.49
N ASN A 80 1.27 5.36 9.48
CA ASN A 80 0.29 4.77 8.57
C ASN A 80 1.06 3.97 7.53
N THR A 81 0.79 2.67 7.41
CA THR A 81 1.63 1.75 6.64
C THR A 81 0.84 0.85 5.71
N ALA A 82 1.47 0.40 4.62
CA ALA A 82 1.04 -0.72 3.81
C ALA A 82 1.94 -1.93 4.12
N LEU A 83 1.33 -3.02 4.59
CA LEU A 83 1.95 -4.31 4.79
C LEU A 83 1.85 -5.11 3.50
N ILE A 84 2.95 -5.67 3.02
CA ILE A 84 2.97 -6.46 1.78
C ILE A 84 3.27 -7.91 2.14
N PHE A 85 2.31 -8.79 1.86
CA PHE A 85 2.41 -10.23 2.04
C PHE A 85 2.58 -10.94 0.70
N LYS A 86 3.20 -12.10 0.73
CA LYS A 86 3.11 -13.14 -0.30
C LYS A 86 2.44 -14.34 0.35
N GLY A 87 1.20 -14.61 -0.04
CA GLY A 87 0.36 -15.53 0.71
C GLY A 87 0.29 -15.11 2.17
N ASN A 88 0.73 -15.97 3.08
CA ASN A 88 0.75 -15.72 4.53
C ASN A 88 2.10 -15.18 5.06
N GLU A 89 3.08 -14.93 4.21
CA GLU A 89 4.39 -14.39 4.60
C GLU A 89 4.46 -12.87 4.44
N LEU A 90 4.76 -12.14 5.52
CA LEU A 90 5.05 -10.71 5.45
C LEU A 90 6.43 -10.48 4.82
N LEU A 91 6.48 -9.72 3.73
CA LEU A 91 7.72 -9.42 2.99
C LEU A 91 8.31 -8.06 3.35
N GLY A 92 7.47 -7.09 3.70
CA GLY A 92 7.94 -5.75 4.05
C GLY A 92 6.82 -4.75 4.24
N ILE A 93 7.20 -3.54 4.64
CA ILE A 93 6.29 -2.50 5.12
C ILE A 93 6.66 -1.18 4.49
N VAL A 94 5.66 -0.51 3.93
CA VAL A 94 5.79 0.81 3.31
C VAL A 94 5.08 1.86 4.18
N PRO A 95 5.80 2.76 4.86
CA PRO A 95 5.18 3.88 5.57
C PRO A 95 4.76 4.98 4.59
N LYS A 96 3.62 5.63 4.87
CA LYS A 96 3.09 6.78 4.15
C LYS A 96 4.10 7.92 4.12
N THR A 97 4.36 8.48 2.93
CA THR A 97 5.33 9.56 2.76
C THR A 97 4.72 10.91 3.10
N PHE A 98 3.59 11.23 2.51
CA PHE A 98 2.90 12.51 2.70
C PHE A 98 1.68 12.35 3.60
N VAL A 99 1.77 12.92 4.80
CA VAL A 99 0.69 12.87 5.81
C VAL A 99 -0.12 14.17 5.70
N PRO A 100 -1.40 14.12 5.25
CA PRO A 100 -2.20 15.32 5.05
C PRO A 100 -2.57 15.98 6.39
N ASN A 101 -2.52 17.32 6.41
CA ASN A 101 -2.91 18.14 7.55
C ASN A 101 -3.50 19.47 7.08
N TYR A 102 -4.57 19.39 6.29
CA TYR A 102 -5.27 20.54 5.72
C TYR A 102 -6.75 20.19 5.50
N LYS A 103 -7.61 21.23 5.45
CA LYS A 103 -9.06 21.09 5.32
C LYS A 103 -9.61 20.12 6.36
N GLU A 104 -10.33 19.10 5.88
CA GLU A 104 -10.93 18.03 6.69
C GLU A 104 -9.93 16.97 7.19
N PHE A 105 -8.68 16.97 6.69
CA PHE A 105 -7.65 16.01 7.09
C PHE A 105 -6.73 16.59 8.16
N TYR A 106 -6.47 15.82 9.23
CA TYR A 106 -5.58 16.17 10.35
C TYR A 106 -4.76 14.95 10.82
N GLU A 107 -4.30 14.14 9.87
CA GLU A 107 -3.56 12.89 10.15
C GLU A 107 -2.25 13.12 10.91
N LYS A 108 -1.62 14.29 10.80
CA LYS A 108 -0.40 14.63 11.58
C LYS A 108 -0.62 14.68 13.08
N ARG A 109 -1.88 14.68 13.53
CA ARG A 109 -2.21 14.50 14.94
C ARG A 109 -1.77 13.15 15.46
N TRP A 110 -1.76 12.13 14.62
CA TRP A 110 -1.47 10.74 14.98
C TRP A 110 -0.22 10.18 14.32
N PHE A 111 0.00 10.47 13.04
CA PHE A 111 0.97 9.80 12.21
C PHE A 111 2.18 10.65 11.85
N ALA A 112 3.34 10.01 11.88
CA ALA A 112 4.59 10.52 11.32
C ALA A 112 4.69 10.18 9.83
N GLY A 113 5.34 11.03 9.04
CA GLY A 113 5.70 10.73 7.66
C GLY A 113 6.92 9.80 7.58
N ALA A 114 7.04 9.10 6.45
CA ALA A 114 8.13 8.14 6.23
C ALA A 114 9.54 8.74 6.45
N ASP A 115 9.73 10.02 6.19
CA ASP A 115 11.03 10.70 6.35
C ASP A 115 11.47 10.86 7.82
N GLN A 116 10.54 10.69 8.76
CA GLN A 116 10.82 10.80 10.19
C GLN A 116 11.35 9.49 10.81
N ARG A 117 11.34 8.37 10.09
CA ARG A 117 11.87 7.09 10.58
C ARG A 117 13.39 7.15 10.77
N PHE A 118 13.90 6.47 11.79
CA PHE A 118 15.35 6.45 12.10
C PHE A 118 16.09 5.34 11.35
N SER A 119 15.38 4.27 10.93
CA SER A 119 15.96 3.15 10.18
C SER A 119 15.02 2.62 9.12
N ASP A 120 15.56 1.89 8.15
CA ASP A 120 14.81 1.27 7.05
C ASP A 120 14.37 -0.17 7.38
N THR A 121 14.42 -0.57 8.66
CA THR A 121 13.97 -1.87 9.14
C THR A 121 13.14 -1.74 10.42
N ILE A 122 12.26 -2.70 10.65
CA ILE A 122 11.45 -2.84 11.86
C ILE A 122 11.61 -4.27 12.39
N ARG A 123 11.62 -4.43 13.73
CA ARG A 123 11.81 -5.73 14.34
C ARG A 123 10.50 -6.54 14.36
N TYR A 124 10.63 -7.85 14.47
CA TYR A 124 9.53 -8.79 14.60
C TYR A 124 8.60 -8.42 15.77
N ASP A 125 9.15 -8.14 16.94
CA ASP A 125 8.41 -7.81 18.16
C ASP A 125 7.69 -6.44 18.13
N GLU A 126 8.01 -5.58 17.16
CA GLU A 126 7.29 -4.32 16.92
C GLU A 126 6.05 -4.53 16.02
N ILE A 127 5.98 -5.65 15.29
CA ILE A 127 4.91 -5.94 14.31
C ILE A 127 3.92 -6.97 14.86
N PHE A 128 4.44 -8.07 15.43
CA PHE A 128 3.64 -9.22 15.81
C PHE A 128 3.38 -9.27 17.31
N TYR A 129 2.22 -9.80 17.66
CA TYR A 129 1.88 -10.12 19.03
C TYR A 129 2.26 -11.57 19.30
N ASP A 130 3.24 -11.79 20.19
CA ASP A 130 3.69 -13.12 20.54
C ASP A 130 3.96 -13.18 22.06
N GLU A 131 3.16 -13.94 22.81
CA GLU A 131 3.27 -14.09 24.26
C GLU A 131 4.52 -14.85 24.71
N GLY A 132 5.26 -15.47 23.78
CA GLY A 132 6.41 -16.33 24.08
C GLY A 132 7.72 -16.01 23.34
N ALA A 133 7.76 -14.98 22.53
CA ALA A 133 8.84 -14.73 21.55
C ALA A 133 10.12 -14.13 22.15
N SER A 134 10.80 -14.87 23.00
CA SER A 134 12.22 -14.57 23.32
C SER A 134 13.19 -14.97 22.20
N LEU A 135 12.76 -15.73 21.18
CA LEU A 135 13.63 -16.33 20.16
C LEU A 135 13.64 -15.61 18.81
N ASN A 136 12.69 -14.72 18.53
CA ASN A 136 12.54 -14.05 17.24
C ASN A 136 13.03 -12.57 17.24
N GLY A 137 13.59 -12.08 18.33
CA GLY A 137 13.95 -10.67 18.52
C GLY A 137 15.00 -10.13 17.54
N GLU A 138 15.72 -11.00 16.83
CA GLU A 138 16.69 -10.60 15.81
C GLU A 138 16.09 -10.50 14.39
N ARG A 139 14.89 -11.05 14.16
CA ARG A 139 14.24 -10.98 12.84
C ARG A 139 13.73 -9.59 12.57
N THR A 140 14.15 -9.03 11.44
CA THR A 140 13.72 -7.71 10.98
C THR A 140 13.09 -7.78 9.61
N PHE A 141 12.24 -6.78 9.31
CA PHE A 141 11.58 -6.61 8.02
C PHE A 141 11.97 -5.25 7.43
N PRO A 142 12.00 -5.12 6.09
CA PRO A 142 12.10 -3.81 5.44
C PRO A 142 10.97 -2.88 5.91
N PHE A 143 11.32 -1.65 6.30
CA PHE A 143 10.41 -0.57 6.68
C PHE A 143 10.82 0.70 5.94
N THR A 144 10.39 0.84 4.70
CA THR A 144 10.87 1.91 3.84
C THR A 144 9.84 2.25 2.76
N PRO A 145 9.67 3.53 2.39
CA PRO A 145 8.84 3.89 1.23
C PRO A 145 9.45 3.40 -0.09
N ASN A 146 10.75 3.13 -0.12
CA ASN A 146 11.48 2.71 -1.32
C ASN A 146 11.56 1.17 -1.43
N LEU A 147 10.41 0.50 -1.39
CA LEU A 147 10.31 -0.96 -1.44
C LEU A 147 9.71 -1.41 -2.76
N ILE A 148 10.39 -2.33 -3.46
CA ILE A 148 9.86 -3.03 -4.64
C ILE A 148 9.87 -4.53 -4.36
N ILE A 149 8.71 -5.15 -4.42
CA ILE A 149 8.51 -6.59 -4.21
C ILE A 149 8.34 -7.27 -5.57
N GLU A 150 9.12 -8.31 -5.81
CA GLU A 150 8.99 -9.14 -7.01
C GLU A 150 7.97 -10.26 -6.75
N GLY A 151 6.95 -10.32 -7.59
CA GLY A 151 5.91 -11.35 -7.57
C GLY A 151 5.99 -12.25 -8.80
N ARG A 152 5.09 -13.22 -8.88
CA ARG A 152 4.95 -14.08 -10.05
C ARG A 152 4.54 -13.27 -11.30
N ASN A 153 4.65 -13.89 -12.47
CA ASN A 153 4.26 -13.29 -13.75
C ASN A 153 4.95 -11.96 -14.08
N GLY A 154 6.12 -11.70 -13.46
CA GLY A 154 6.93 -10.51 -13.74
C GLY A 154 6.41 -9.24 -13.05
N ILE A 155 5.55 -9.35 -12.04
CA ILE A 155 5.15 -8.22 -11.19
C ILE A 155 6.36 -7.68 -10.44
N ARG A 156 6.53 -6.37 -10.48
CA ARG A 156 7.38 -5.59 -9.59
C ARG A 156 6.50 -4.54 -8.93
N LEU A 157 6.00 -4.90 -7.74
CA LEU A 157 5.04 -4.11 -6.96
C LEU A 157 5.75 -3.07 -6.12
N ALA A 158 5.28 -1.83 -6.17
CA ALA A 158 5.52 -0.83 -5.14
C ALA A 158 4.19 -0.29 -4.62
N CYS A 159 4.19 0.17 -3.37
CA CYS A 159 3.00 0.75 -2.74
C CYS A 159 3.22 2.22 -2.42
N GLU A 160 2.13 2.98 -2.47
CA GLU A 160 2.00 4.32 -1.92
C GLU A 160 0.64 4.46 -1.23
N ILE A 161 0.46 5.47 -0.39
CA ILE A 161 -0.73 5.54 0.46
C ILE A 161 -1.43 6.89 0.26
N CYS A 162 -2.65 6.84 -0.25
CA CYS A 162 -3.63 7.92 -0.36
C CYS A 162 -3.01 9.26 -0.83
N GLU A 163 -2.67 10.17 0.10
CA GLU A 163 -2.11 11.50 -0.17
C GLU A 163 -0.86 11.47 -1.06
N ASP A 164 -0.12 10.37 -1.03
CA ASP A 164 1.07 10.20 -1.86
C ASP A 164 0.78 10.40 -3.36
N LEU A 165 -0.44 10.06 -3.83
CA LEU A 165 -0.87 10.33 -5.21
C LEU A 165 -1.19 11.80 -5.49
N TRP A 166 -1.60 12.58 -4.46
CA TRP A 166 -2.16 13.92 -4.63
C TRP A 166 -1.11 15.03 -4.69
N VAL A 167 0.16 14.71 -4.40
CA VAL A 167 1.28 15.65 -4.50
C VAL A 167 1.72 15.83 -5.94
N ASN A 168 2.44 16.92 -6.22
CA ASN A 168 2.92 17.26 -7.57
C ASN A 168 3.93 16.23 -8.15
N ILE A 169 4.67 15.52 -7.29
CA ILE A 169 5.59 14.44 -7.68
C ILE A 169 5.32 13.24 -6.75
N PRO A 170 4.38 12.36 -7.11
CA PRO A 170 4.07 11.18 -6.33
C PRO A 170 5.26 10.22 -6.19
N PRO A 171 5.40 9.50 -5.06
CA PRO A 171 6.42 8.46 -4.88
C PRO A 171 6.41 7.42 -6.00
N SER A 172 5.24 7.08 -6.55
CA SER A 172 5.10 6.14 -7.67
C SER A 172 5.87 6.55 -8.92
N SER A 173 6.13 7.84 -9.15
CA SER A 173 6.98 8.31 -10.26
C SER A 173 8.42 7.82 -10.11
N PHE A 174 8.92 7.81 -8.88
CA PHE A 174 10.25 7.29 -8.56
C PHE A 174 10.26 5.76 -8.53
N HIS A 175 9.22 5.14 -7.99
CA HIS A 175 9.07 3.67 -7.97
C HIS A 175 9.08 3.11 -9.40
N ALA A 176 8.32 3.70 -10.31
CA ALA A 176 8.31 3.32 -11.71
C ALA A 176 9.68 3.51 -12.37
N SER A 177 10.37 4.62 -12.09
CA SER A 177 11.73 4.88 -12.56
C SER A 177 12.73 3.85 -12.02
N ALA A 178 12.53 3.35 -10.79
CA ALA A 178 13.34 2.29 -10.17
C ALA A 178 12.99 0.87 -10.66
N GLY A 179 11.96 0.74 -11.52
CA GLY A 179 11.60 -0.51 -12.18
C GLY A 179 10.28 -1.14 -11.73
N ALA A 180 9.53 -0.54 -10.81
CA ALA A 180 8.18 -1.00 -10.52
C ALA A 180 7.29 -0.90 -11.77
N ASN A 181 6.52 -1.94 -12.06
CA ASN A 181 5.57 -1.97 -13.17
C ASN A 181 4.11 -2.08 -12.71
N VAL A 182 3.92 -2.29 -11.41
CA VAL A 182 2.63 -2.27 -10.73
C VAL A 182 2.74 -1.37 -9.51
N ILE A 183 1.85 -0.40 -9.39
CA ILE A 183 1.72 0.48 -8.23
C ILE A 183 0.39 0.17 -7.55
N ALA A 184 0.41 -0.09 -6.24
CA ALA A 184 -0.78 -0.18 -5.41
C ALA A 184 -0.89 1.08 -4.54
N ASN A 185 -2.04 1.74 -4.58
CA ASN A 185 -2.36 2.86 -3.72
C ASN A 185 -3.49 2.47 -2.77
N LEU A 186 -3.16 2.38 -1.49
CA LEU A 186 -4.10 2.11 -0.42
C LEU A 186 -4.66 3.45 0.06
N SER A 187 -5.94 3.69 -0.15
CA SER A 187 -6.56 4.99 0.10
C SER A 187 -7.71 4.94 1.10
N ALA A 188 -7.93 6.09 1.73
CA ALA A 188 -9.16 6.49 2.40
C ALA A 188 -9.50 7.91 1.91
N SER A 189 -9.84 8.02 0.64
CA SER A 189 -10.14 9.29 0.01
C SER A 189 -11.63 9.59 0.14
N ASN A 190 -11.94 10.71 0.80
CA ASN A 190 -13.32 11.15 0.97
C ASN A 190 -13.97 11.53 -0.35
N ASP A 191 -15.30 11.48 -0.38
CA ASP A 191 -16.13 11.90 -1.50
C ASP A 191 -16.64 13.33 -1.29
N VAL A 192 -16.29 14.20 -2.24
CA VAL A 192 -16.84 15.53 -2.40
C VAL A 192 -17.18 15.76 -3.87
N VAL A 193 -18.02 16.73 -4.16
CA VAL A 193 -18.45 17.06 -5.52
C VAL A 193 -17.22 17.23 -6.45
N THR A 194 -17.23 16.60 -7.60
CA THR A 194 -16.18 16.57 -8.64
C THR A 194 -14.90 15.77 -8.32
N LYS A 195 -14.72 15.32 -7.09
CA LYS A 195 -13.51 14.57 -6.70
C LYS A 195 -13.39 13.19 -7.36
N PRO A 196 -14.49 12.44 -7.61
CA PRO A 196 -14.40 11.17 -8.32
C PRO A 196 -13.78 11.28 -9.70
N GLU A 197 -14.18 12.25 -10.52
CA GLU A 197 -13.63 12.50 -11.85
C GLU A 197 -12.15 12.87 -11.77
N TYR A 198 -11.81 13.78 -10.85
CA TYR A 198 -10.42 14.19 -10.63
C TYR A 198 -9.53 13.01 -10.17
N ARG A 199 -10.06 12.12 -9.32
CA ARG A 199 -9.38 10.89 -8.89
C ARG A 199 -9.11 9.95 -10.06
N ILE A 200 -10.09 9.75 -10.95
CA ILE A 200 -9.93 8.96 -12.18
C ILE A 200 -8.81 9.55 -13.04
N ASP A 201 -8.80 10.86 -13.22
CA ASP A 201 -7.79 11.54 -14.02
C ASP A 201 -6.39 11.42 -13.41
N LEU A 202 -6.24 11.55 -12.09
CA LEU A 202 -4.96 11.32 -11.41
C LEU A 202 -4.45 9.90 -11.61
N VAL A 203 -5.29 8.89 -11.38
CA VAL A 203 -4.92 7.47 -11.56
C VAL A 203 -4.56 7.19 -13.02
N ARG A 204 -5.37 7.68 -13.97
CA ARG A 204 -5.11 7.56 -15.40
C ARG A 204 -3.78 8.17 -15.80
N MET A 205 -3.53 9.42 -15.38
CA MET A 205 -2.31 10.15 -15.71
C MET A 205 -1.09 9.49 -15.09
N GLN A 206 -1.16 9.09 -13.82
CA GLN A 206 -0.04 8.45 -13.13
C GLN A 206 0.30 7.09 -13.75
N SER A 207 -0.71 6.29 -14.11
CA SER A 207 -0.52 5.06 -14.87
C SER A 207 0.13 5.31 -16.25
N GLY A 208 -0.33 6.33 -16.97
CA GLY A 208 0.15 6.66 -18.33
C GLY A 208 1.56 7.22 -18.34
N THR A 209 1.85 8.22 -17.50
CA THR A 209 3.17 8.88 -17.47
C THR A 209 4.28 7.94 -16.99
N ASN A 210 3.97 7.02 -16.08
CA ASN A 210 4.90 6.04 -15.54
C ASN A 210 4.93 4.72 -16.33
N MET A 211 4.05 4.58 -17.33
CA MET A 211 3.88 3.32 -18.10
C MET A 211 3.83 2.11 -17.17
N CYS A 212 2.84 2.09 -16.29
CA CYS A 212 2.66 1.03 -15.29
C CYS A 212 1.17 0.67 -15.13
N ALA A 213 0.91 -0.44 -14.48
CA ALA A 213 -0.39 -0.70 -13.89
C ALA A 213 -0.51 0.12 -12.59
N TYR A 214 -1.68 0.70 -12.35
CA TYR A 214 -1.99 1.44 -11.14
C TYR A 214 -3.29 0.91 -10.55
N VAL A 215 -3.21 0.38 -9.32
CA VAL A 215 -4.32 -0.21 -8.57
C VAL A 215 -4.64 0.69 -7.39
N TYR A 216 -5.75 1.38 -7.47
CA TYR A 216 -6.24 2.29 -6.43
C TYR A 216 -7.41 1.65 -5.70
N CYS A 217 -7.27 1.43 -4.39
CA CYS A 217 -8.29 0.85 -3.52
C CYS A 217 -8.64 1.83 -2.40
N SER A 218 -9.91 2.17 -2.23
CA SER A 218 -10.35 3.18 -1.25
C SER A 218 -11.36 2.63 -0.25
N SER A 219 -11.34 3.22 0.95
CA SER A 219 -12.27 2.91 2.05
C SER A 219 -13.72 3.06 1.63
N GLY A 220 -14.54 2.11 2.05
CA GLY A 220 -15.97 2.06 1.76
C GLY A 220 -16.82 2.94 2.66
N SER A 221 -18.12 2.98 2.38
CA SER A 221 -19.10 3.83 3.08
C SER A 221 -19.18 3.57 4.59
N GLY A 222 -18.78 2.38 5.06
CA GLY A 222 -18.71 2.04 6.47
C GLY A 222 -17.71 2.87 7.28
N GLU A 223 -16.71 3.48 6.64
CA GLU A 223 -15.77 4.40 7.27
C GLU A 223 -16.31 5.83 7.42
N SER A 224 -17.48 6.14 6.86
CA SER A 224 -18.02 7.49 6.87
C SER A 224 -18.33 7.97 8.29
N THR A 225 -17.99 9.23 8.55
CA THR A 225 -18.17 9.93 9.83
C THR A 225 -19.06 11.17 9.64
N THR A 226 -19.16 12.01 10.68
CA THR A 226 -19.81 13.32 10.57
C THR A 226 -19.08 14.25 9.60
N ASP A 227 -17.75 14.14 9.54
CA ASP A 227 -16.89 15.08 8.79
C ASP A 227 -16.46 14.56 7.42
N LEU A 228 -16.38 13.23 7.25
CA LEU A 228 -15.88 12.57 6.06
C LEU A 228 -16.86 11.53 5.53
N ILE A 229 -17.13 11.54 4.23
CA ILE A 229 -17.94 10.53 3.55
C ILE A 229 -17.02 9.77 2.59
N PHE A 230 -17.14 8.44 2.59
CA PHE A 230 -16.39 7.53 1.72
C PHE A 230 -17.33 6.73 0.84
N SER A 231 -16.92 6.42 -0.38
CA SER A 231 -17.75 5.70 -1.37
C SER A 231 -17.20 4.34 -1.79
N GLY A 232 -15.98 4.00 -1.36
CA GLY A 232 -15.34 2.76 -1.81
C GLY A 232 -14.92 2.79 -3.28
N HIS A 233 -14.52 3.96 -3.78
CA HIS A 233 -14.17 4.14 -5.18
C HIS A 233 -12.84 3.45 -5.51
N ASN A 234 -12.91 2.32 -6.22
CA ASN A 234 -11.76 1.51 -6.65
C ASN A 234 -11.51 1.70 -8.14
N ILE A 235 -10.24 1.90 -8.52
CA ILE A 235 -9.84 2.17 -9.91
C ILE A 235 -8.63 1.32 -10.27
N ILE A 236 -8.68 0.67 -11.43
CA ILE A 236 -7.53 -0.06 -12.00
C ILE A 236 -7.24 0.53 -13.37
N ALA A 237 -6.00 0.98 -13.56
CA ALA A 237 -5.53 1.54 -14.83
C ALA A 237 -4.24 0.85 -15.29
N ALA A 238 -4.00 0.83 -16.60
CA ALA A 238 -2.76 0.36 -17.21
C ALA A 238 -2.40 1.24 -18.40
N ASN A 239 -1.16 1.75 -18.45
CA ASN A 239 -0.66 2.63 -19.52
C ASN A 239 -1.62 3.76 -19.89
N GLY A 240 -2.24 4.40 -18.89
CA GLY A 240 -3.18 5.51 -19.08
C GLY A 240 -4.59 5.11 -19.51
N THR A 241 -4.90 3.81 -19.56
CA THR A 241 -6.24 3.31 -19.85
C THR A 241 -6.89 2.84 -18.56
N ILE A 242 -8.11 3.30 -18.26
CA ILE A 242 -8.91 2.77 -17.16
C ILE A 242 -9.45 1.40 -17.58
N LEU A 243 -9.11 0.37 -16.83
CA LEU A 243 -9.54 -1.01 -17.06
C LEU A 243 -10.79 -1.36 -16.23
N ALA A 244 -10.85 -0.82 -15.02
CA ALA A 244 -11.99 -0.97 -14.12
C ALA A 244 -12.14 0.28 -13.25
N ASP A 245 -13.38 0.65 -12.98
CA ASP A 245 -13.81 1.79 -12.16
C ASP A 245 -15.13 1.42 -11.49
N SER A 246 -15.15 1.37 -10.16
CA SER A 246 -16.30 0.87 -9.43
C SER A 246 -16.31 1.31 -7.97
N ASN A 247 -17.51 1.52 -7.42
CA ASN A 247 -17.76 1.69 -5.99
C ASN A 247 -18.26 0.39 -5.33
N LYS A 248 -17.98 -0.75 -5.93
CA LYS A 248 -18.34 -2.07 -5.37
C LYS A 248 -17.29 -2.50 -4.34
N GLU A 249 -17.70 -3.44 -3.50
CA GLU A 249 -16.85 -4.08 -2.49
C GLU A 249 -15.54 -4.63 -3.08
N ALA A 250 -15.58 -5.17 -4.28
CA ALA A 250 -14.39 -5.61 -5.00
C ALA A 250 -14.44 -5.20 -6.47
N THR A 251 -13.29 -4.82 -6.99
CA THR A 251 -13.07 -4.44 -8.39
C THR A 251 -11.89 -5.22 -8.93
N GLU A 252 -12.05 -5.83 -10.10
CA GLU A 252 -11.01 -6.70 -10.69
C GLU A 252 -10.76 -6.35 -12.16
N ALA A 253 -9.51 -6.53 -12.61
CA ALA A 253 -9.12 -6.39 -14.00
C ALA A 253 -7.99 -7.36 -14.36
N LEU A 254 -7.93 -7.76 -15.61
CA LEU A 254 -6.78 -8.46 -16.19
C LEU A 254 -5.81 -7.43 -16.78
N ILE A 255 -4.53 -7.52 -16.41
CA ILE A 255 -3.48 -6.58 -16.84
C ILE A 255 -2.44 -7.32 -17.67
N ASP A 256 -2.17 -6.82 -18.88
CA ASP A 256 -1.09 -7.29 -19.74
C ASP A 256 0.24 -6.65 -19.34
N LEU A 257 0.97 -7.29 -18.41
CA LEU A 257 2.28 -6.82 -17.94
C LEU A 257 3.37 -6.96 -19.00
N GLU A 258 3.25 -7.94 -19.90
CA GLU A 258 4.21 -8.12 -20.99
C GLU A 258 4.14 -6.90 -21.93
N ARG A 259 2.96 -6.45 -22.28
CA ARG A 259 2.76 -5.21 -23.04
C ARG A 259 3.36 -4.01 -22.33
N ILE A 260 3.08 -3.82 -21.02
CA ILE A 260 3.66 -2.73 -20.24
C ILE A 260 5.19 -2.75 -20.31
N ASN A 261 5.80 -3.89 -20.07
CA ASN A 261 7.25 -4.04 -20.09
C ASN A 261 7.84 -3.78 -21.49
N ASN A 262 7.18 -4.26 -22.55
CA ASN A 262 7.59 -4.01 -23.94
C ASN A 262 7.51 -2.52 -24.31
N ASP A 263 6.43 -1.82 -23.91
CA ASP A 263 6.26 -0.41 -24.15
C ASP A 263 7.34 0.41 -23.42
N ARG A 264 7.70 0.02 -22.19
CA ARG A 264 8.79 0.65 -21.43
C ARG A 264 10.16 0.48 -22.10
N ILE A 265 10.46 -0.71 -22.62
CA ILE A 265 11.74 -0.97 -23.34
C ILE A 265 11.86 -0.12 -24.60
N LYS A 266 10.75 0.09 -25.32
CA LYS A 266 10.70 0.92 -26.52
C LYS A 266 10.79 2.42 -26.24
N ASN A 267 10.48 2.86 -25.01
CA ASN A 267 10.48 4.26 -24.61
C ASN A 267 11.80 4.65 -23.93
N ASN A 268 12.73 5.20 -24.70
CA ASN A 268 14.02 5.64 -24.18
C ASN A 268 13.94 6.77 -23.15
N SER A 269 12.88 7.60 -23.16
CA SER A 269 12.68 8.67 -22.19
C SER A 269 12.49 8.14 -20.77
N ILE A 270 11.81 6.99 -20.61
CA ILE A 270 11.67 6.33 -19.31
C ILE A 270 13.02 5.81 -18.79
N SER A 271 13.83 5.19 -19.66
CA SER A 271 15.17 4.74 -19.28
C SER A 271 16.07 5.91 -18.87
N TYR A 272 15.95 7.04 -19.56
CA TYR A 272 16.65 8.30 -19.22
C TYR A 272 16.20 8.86 -17.87
N ALA A 273 14.89 8.90 -17.63
CA ALA A 273 14.33 9.34 -16.36
C ALA A 273 14.78 8.41 -15.23
N ALA A 274 14.77 7.10 -15.44
CA ALA A 274 15.24 6.10 -14.48
C ALA A 274 16.71 6.35 -14.08
N ALA A 275 17.60 6.55 -15.05
CA ALA A 275 19.01 6.83 -14.78
C ALA A 275 19.24 8.16 -14.02
N ARG A 276 18.41 9.18 -14.31
CA ARG A 276 18.53 10.51 -13.72
C ARG A 276 17.92 10.62 -12.34
N TYR A 277 16.75 9.99 -12.11
CA TYR A 277 15.92 10.23 -10.93
C TYR A 277 15.96 9.11 -9.91
N SER A 278 16.39 7.89 -10.26
CA SER A 278 16.50 6.79 -9.31
C SER A 278 17.43 7.10 -8.13
N GLN A 279 18.49 7.88 -8.36
CA GLN A 279 19.38 8.34 -7.31
C GLN A 279 18.77 9.43 -6.42
N MET A 280 17.88 10.26 -6.96
CA MET A 280 17.20 11.33 -6.20
C MET A 280 16.12 10.77 -5.28
N ALA A 281 15.39 9.74 -5.73
CA ALA A 281 14.29 9.14 -4.99
C ALA A 281 14.70 8.47 -3.69
N SER A 282 15.92 7.99 -3.62
CA SER A 282 16.42 7.19 -2.50
C SER A 282 17.23 7.98 -1.48
N ASN A 283 17.37 9.31 -1.64
CA ASN A 283 18.31 10.11 -0.84
C ASN A 283 19.70 9.42 -0.74
N GLY A 284 20.12 8.73 -1.81
CA GLY A 284 21.34 7.94 -1.84
C GLY A 284 21.26 6.53 -1.22
N LYS A 285 20.11 6.11 -0.66
CA LYS A 285 19.97 4.80 0.00
C LYS A 285 19.56 3.64 -0.93
N GLY A 286 19.07 3.95 -2.15
CA GLY A 286 18.62 2.93 -3.10
C GLY A 286 17.26 2.30 -2.75
N TYR A 287 16.80 1.39 -3.62
CA TYR A 287 15.58 0.63 -3.42
C TYR A 287 15.88 -0.72 -2.77
N VAL A 288 15.08 -1.09 -1.78
CA VAL A 288 15.13 -2.42 -1.17
C VAL A 288 14.31 -3.38 -2.03
N ARG A 289 14.91 -4.50 -2.41
CA ARG A 289 14.28 -5.57 -3.18
C ARG A 289 14.49 -6.88 -2.43
N PRO A 290 13.61 -7.24 -1.51
CA PRO A 290 13.69 -8.54 -0.88
C PRO A 290 13.46 -9.62 -1.92
N VAL A 291 14.40 -10.57 -2.01
CA VAL A 291 14.27 -11.77 -2.83
C VAL A 291 13.46 -12.76 -2.01
N SER A 292 12.26 -13.09 -2.48
CA SER A 292 11.52 -14.23 -1.92
C SER A 292 12.13 -15.52 -2.48
N TYR A 293 12.80 -16.30 -1.62
CA TYR A 293 13.24 -17.66 -1.93
C TYR A 293 12.08 -18.63 -1.92
#